data_f9d413baaf9e2c097e24619b9546b95b
#
_entry.id   f9d413baaf9e2c097e24619b9546b95b
#
_cell.length_a   1.000
_cell.length_b   1.000
_cell.length_c   1.000
_cell.angle_alpha   90.00
_cell.angle_beta   90.00
_cell.angle_gamma   90.00
#
_symmetry.space_group_name_H-M   'P 1'
#
loop_
_entity.id
_entity.type
_entity.pdbx_description
1 polymer ?
#
loop_
_entity_poly.entity_id
_entity_poly.type
_entity_poly.pdbx_seq_one_letter_code
_entity_poly.pdbx_strand_id
1 'polypeptide(L)'
;MMTWPDPERLLIARYLADLGLRSKNSRTYYKQVLHSFQDVAARHTELGQDVLVAWLRAWSDRWTATTLLHRTRIIDRFLDHLVQTGAIHRNPVVVLRKERNVKQCKPVWRALASRDPEQALAKLHQPKPFGSVLGAIMAEHVTLMRNRGYKYTTQPVWLLRFDRFLQLNPALQDEPIGVMLEHWATAKATRNH
;
A
#
# COMPACT_ATOMS: atom_id res chain seq x y z
N MET A 1 26.28 1.14 15.77
CA MET A 1 24.91 0.93 15.26
C MET A 1 25.04 0.44 13.82
N MET A 2 24.49 -0.73 13.45
CA MET A 2 24.56 -1.21 12.07
C MET A 2 23.55 -0.44 11.24
N THR A 3 24.01 0.19 10.15
CA THR A 3 23.19 1.00 9.25
C THR A 3 23.20 0.40 7.85
N TRP A 4 22.22 0.73 7.06
CA TRP A 4 22.21 0.38 5.65
C TRP A 4 23.12 1.32 4.83
N PRO A 5 23.85 0.84 3.79
CA PRO A 5 23.96 -0.54 3.35
C PRO A 5 24.81 -1.43 4.29
N ASP A 6 24.49 -2.74 4.33
CA ASP A 6 25.16 -3.74 5.18
C ASP A 6 25.94 -4.75 4.29
N PRO A 7 27.17 -4.46 3.89
CA PRO A 7 27.94 -5.30 2.98
C PRO A 7 28.26 -6.69 3.56
N GLU A 8 28.35 -6.82 4.88
CA GLU A 8 28.66 -8.08 5.57
C GLU A 8 27.41 -8.92 5.85
N ARG A 9 26.21 -8.44 5.51
CA ARG A 9 24.93 -9.13 5.73
C ARG A 9 24.65 -9.47 7.19
N LEU A 10 25.20 -8.72 8.11
CA LEU A 10 25.01 -8.89 9.55
C LEU A 10 23.57 -8.62 9.97
N LEU A 11 22.90 -7.68 9.31
CA LEU A 11 21.48 -7.38 9.54
C LEU A 11 20.57 -8.56 9.20
N ILE A 12 20.88 -9.30 8.13
CA ILE A 12 20.14 -10.52 7.77
C ILE A 12 20.40 -11.62 8.79
N ALA A 13 21.65 -11.83 9.19
CA ALA A 13 22.00 -12.84 10.17
C ALA A 13 21.28 -12.60 11.50
N ARG A 14 21.25 -11.34 11.96
CA ARG A 14 20.54 -10.92 13.17
C ARG A 14 19.04 -11.15 13.05
N TYR A 15 18.41 -10.68 11.96
CA TYR A 15 17.00 -10.89 11.72
C TYR A 15 16.61 -12.38 11.73
N LEU A 16 17.41 -13.24 11.09
CA LEU A 16 17.15 -14.69 11.07
C LEU A 16 17.32 -15.34 12.43
N ALA A 17 18.21 -14.80 13.29
CA ALA A 17 18.35 -15.24 14.67
C ALA A 17 17.11 -14.85 15.51
N ASP A 18 16.67 -13.60 15.38
CA ASP A 18 15.53 -13.04 16.11
C ASP A 18 14.21 -13.72 15.74
N LEU A 19 14.05 -14.17 14.46
CA LEU A 19 12.87 -14.90 14.01
C LEU A 19 12.67 -16.28 14.67
N GLY A 20 13.71 -16.88 15.24
CA GLY A 20 13.64 -18.16 15.92
C GLY A 20 13.09 -19.32 15.05
N LEU A 21 13.35 -19.31 13.73
CA LEU A 21 12.84 -20.32 12.81
C LEU A 21 13.31 -21.72 13.20
N ARG A 22 12.36 -22.61 13.54
CA ARG A 22 12.63 -23.99 13.96
C ARG A 22 13.11 -24.87 12.81
N SER A 23 12.51 -24.70 11.61
CA SER A 23 12.84 -25.51 10.44
C SER A 23 14.09 -24.99 9.73
N LYS A 24 15.06 -25.90 9.49
CA LYS A 24 16.26 -25.62 8.67
C LYS A 24 15.86 -25.16 7.25
N ASN A 25 14.87 -25.80 6.65
CA ASN A 25 14.40 -25.46 5.30
C ASN A 25 13.82 -24.05 5.26
N SER A 26 13.02 -23.66 6.26
CA SER A 26 12.48 -22.31 6.35
C SER A 26 13.58 -21.28 6.50
N ARG A 27 14.58 -21.54 7.36
CA ARG A 27 15.73 -20.64 7.53
C ARG A 27 16.52 -20.48 6.23
N THR A 28 16.81 -21.57 5.50
CA THR A 28 17.50 -21.54 4.21
C THR A 28 16.69 -20.75 3.19
N TYR A 29 15.38 -20.96 3.12
CA TYR A 29 14.48 -20.26 2.22
C TYR A 29 14.47 -18.74 2.49
N TYR A 30 14.29 -18.32 3.75
CA TYR A 30 14.34 -16.92 4.14
C TYR A 30 15.70 -16.28 3.80
N LYS A 31 16.80 -16.98 4.13
CA LYS A 31 18.16 -16.53 3.82
C LYS A 31 18.34 -16.27 2.33
N GLN A 32 17.90 -17.21 1.46
CA GLN A 32 18.00 -17.04 0.01
C GLN A 32 17.23 -15.81 -0.49
N VAL A 33 15.99 -15.61 -0.02
CA VAL A 33 15.17 -14.46 -0.41
C VAL A 33 15.82 -13.15 0.02
N LEU A 34 16.29 -13.06 1.26
CA LEU A 34 16.90 -11.84 1.81
C LEU A 34 18.25 -11.53 1.16
N HIS A 35 19.07 -12.55 0.88
CA HIS A 35 20.31 -12.34 0.15
C HIS A 35 20.03 -11.84 -1.27
N SER A 36 19.06 -12.43 -1.98
CA SER A 36 18.67 -11.97 -3.31
C SER A 36 18.22 -10.50 -3.33
N PHE A 37 17.56 -10.05 -2.26
CA PHE A 37 17.17 -8.64 -2.09
C PHE A 37 18.37 -7.75 -1.83
N GLN A 38 19.24 -8.16 -0.92
CA GLN A 38 20.42 -7.39 -0.56
C GLN A 38 21.41 -7.24 -1.72
N ASP A 39 21.56 -8.27 -2.57
CA ASP A 39 22.45 -8.22 -3.75
C ASP A 39 22.00 -7.12 -4.76
N VAL A 40 20.69 -6.87 -4.85
CA VAL A 40 20.16 -5.76 -5.63
C VAL A 40 20.30 -4.44 -4.87
N ALA A 41 19.89 -4.42 -3.61
CA ALA A 41 19.86 -3.23 -2.79
C ALA A 41 21.25 -2.63 -2.51
N ALA A 42 22.30 -3.46 -2.47
CA ALA A 42 23.69 -3.02 -2.32
C ALA A 42 24.20 -2.14 -3.48
N ARG A 43 23.51 -2.14 -4.61
CA ARG A 43 23.83 -1.28 -5.78
C ARG A 43 23.22 0.11 -5.68
N HIS A 44 22.44 0.37 -4.65
CA HIS A 44 21.73 1.62 -4.42
C HIS A 44 22.17 2.24 -3.11
N THR A 45 22.27 3.54 -3.05
CA THR A 45 22.68 4.29 -1.85
C THR A 45 21.59 4.32 -0.78
N GLU A 46 20.33 4.24 -1.19
CA GLU A 46 19.16 4.30 -0.31
C GLU A 46 18.17 3.21 -0.64
N LEU A 47 17.41 2.76 0.38
CA LEU A 47 16.30 1.83 0.21
C LEU A 47 15.02 2.60 -0.18
N GLY A 48 14.83 2.79 -1.48
CA GLY A 48 13.68 3.46 -2.07
C GLY A 48 12.78 2.55 -2.90
N GLN A 49 11.81 3.15 -3.59
CA GLN A 49 10.93 2.46 -4.54
C GLN A 49 11.71 1.77 -5.66
N ASP A 50 12.75 2.41 -6.15
CA ASP A 50 13.63 1.95 -7.23
C ASP A 50 14.30 0.61 -6.90
N VAL A 51 14.77 0.42 -5.66
CA VAL A 51 15.30 -0.85 -5.17
C VAL A 51 14.26 -1.96 -5.21
N LEU A 52 13.04 -1.66 -4.75
CA LEU A 52 11.95 -2.63 -4.75
C LEU A 52 11.58 -3.07 -6.18
N VAL A 53 11.49 -2.11 -7.09
CA VAL A 53 11.22 -2.37 -8.52
C VAL A 53 12.37 -3.14 -9.16
N ALA A 54 13.62 -2.74 -8.91
CA ALA A 54 14.80 -3.42 -9.44
C ALA A 54 14.85 -4.90 -9.00
N TRP A 55 14.59 -5.17 -7.71
CA TRP A 55 14.54 -6.54 -7.21
C TRP A 55 13.39 -7.35 -7.83
N LEU A 56 12.19 -6.78 -7.95
CA LEU A 56 11.06 -7.46 -8.58
C LEU A 56 11.36 -7.80 -10.04
N ARG A 57 11.94 -6.88 -10.80
CA ARG A 57 12.33 -7.10 -12.21
C ARG A 57 13.42 -8.17 -12.35
N ALA A 58 14.42 -8.17 -11.50
CA ALA A 58 15.50 -9.16 -11.53
C ALA A 58 15.01 -10.61 -11.35
N TRP A 59 13.84 -10.79 -10.76
CA TRP A 59 13.29 -12.11 -10.44
C TRP A 59 11.96 -12.44 -11.14
N SER A 60 11.37 -11.51 -11.89
CA SER A 60 10.09 -11.70 -12.61
C SER A 60 10.13 -12.85 -13.61
N ASP A 61 11.28 -13.04 -14.26
CA ASP A 61 11.43 -14.10 -15.28
C ASP A 61 11.73 -15.48 -14.69
N ARG A 62 12.19 -15.51 -13.41
CA ARG A 62 12.58 -16.76 -12.75
C ARG A 62 11.48 -17.31 -11.82
N TRP A 63 10.57 -16.46 -11.36
CA TRP A 63 9.53 -16.83 -10.39
C TRP A 63 8.15 -16.46 -10.93
N THR A 64 7.18 -17.34 -10.65
CA THR A 64 5.79 -17.01 -10.95
C THR A 64 5.35 -15.80 -10.12
N ALA A 65 4.38 -15.03 -10.62
CA ALA A 65 3.84 -13.86 -9.93
C ALA A 65 3.38 -14.18 -8.49
N THR A 66 2.78 -15.38 -8.27
CA THR A 66 2.36 -15.84 -6.95
C THR A 66 3.55 -16.07 -6.03
N THR A 67 4.60 -16.74 -6.51
CA THR A 67 5.84 -16.99 -5.76
C THR A 67 6.52 -15.68 -5.42
N LEU A 68 6.63 -14.75 -6.37
CA LEU A 68 7.21 -13.43 -6.18
C LEU A 68 6.48 -12.67 -5.07
N LEU A 69 5.14 -12.60 -5.14
CA LEU A 69 4.32 -11.94 -4.12
C LEU A 69 4.35 -12.65 -2.74
N HIS A 70 4.63 -13.95 -2.69
CA HIS A 70 4.86 -14.62 -1.42
C HIS A 70 6.19 -14.19 -0.79
N ARG A 71 7.23 -14.07 -1.61
CA ARG A 71 8.57 -13.64 -1.17
C ARG A 71 8.61 -12.18 -0.73
N THR A 72 7.80 -11.29 -1.32
CA THR A 72 7.69 -9.90 -0.87
C THR A 72 7.28 -9.77 0.59
N ARG A 73 6.52 -10.72 1.15
CA ARG A 73 6.15 -10.72 2.57
C ARG A 73 7.36 -10.91 3.49
N ILE A 74 8.35 -11.67 3.04
CA ILE A 74 9.59 -11.89 3.81
C ILE A 74 10.38 -10.58 3.83
N ILE A 75 10.49 -9.92 2.68
CA ILE A 75 11.18 -8.62 2.55
C ILE A 75 10.46 -7.56 3.36
N ASP A 76 9.14 -7.46 3.27
CA ASP A 76 8.34 -6.48 4.01
C ASP A 76 8.57 -6.58 5.53
N ARG A 77 8.55 -7.80 6.08
CA ARG A 77 8.87 -8.05 7.49
C ARG A 77 10.32 -7.73 7.85
N PHE A 78 11.25 -8.02 6.96
CA PHE A 78 12.66 -7.66 7.16
C PHE A 78 12.84 -6.14 7.18
N LEU A 79 12.21 -5.40 6.27
CA LEU A 79 12.24 -3.94 6.25
C LEU A 79 11.64 -3.34 7.53
N ASP A 80 10.54 -3.91 8.04
CA ASP A 80 9.96 -3.50 9.32
C ASP A 80 10.93 -3.74 10.49
N HIS A 81 11.63 -4.90 10.51
CA HIS A 81 12.68 -5.18 11.50
C HIS A 81 13.84 -4.18 11.41
N LEU A 82 14.27 -3.80 10.20
CA LEU A 82 15.31 -2.78 10.02
C LEU A 82 14.89 -1.41 10.60
N VAL A 83 13.63 -1.04 10.47
CA VAL A 83 13.07 0.18 11.12
C VAL A 83 13.09 0.03 12.64
N GLN A 84 12.61 -1.11 13.17
CA GLN A 84 12.57 -1.36 14.61
C GLN A 84 13.95 -1.34 15.26
N THR A 85 14.98 -1.82 14.56
CA THR A 85 16.37 -1.81 15.02
C THR A 85 17.12 -0.51 14.74
N GLY A 86 16.47 0.45 14.08
CA GLY A 86 17.06 1.74 13.72
C GLY A 86 18.11 1.68 12.62
N ALA A 87 18.18 0.56 11.87
CA ALA A 87 19.09 0.42 10.72
C ALA A 87 18.64 1.26 9.52
N ILE A 88 17.35 1.50 9.39
CA ILE A 88 16.73 2.43 8.43
C ILE A 88 15.69 3.29 9.12
N HIS A 89 15.42 4.48 8.59
CA HIS A 89 14.44 5.40 9.20
C HIS A 89 12.99 5.00 8.91
N ARG A 90 12.70 4.41 7.75
CA ARG A 90 11.35 4.07 7.30
C ARG A 90 11.35 2.91 6.31
N ASN A 91 10.30 2.10 6.37
CA ASN A 91 10.06 1.05 5.39
C ASN A 91 9.45 1.69 4.12
N PRO A 92 10.11 1.60 2.94
CA PRO A 92 9.65 2.24 1.71
C PRO A 92 8.27 1.75 1.25
N VAL A 93 7.91 0.49 1.50
CA VAL A 93 6.59 -0.06 1.18
C VAL A 93 5.50 0.57 2.04
N VAL A 94 5.80 0.80 3.32
CA VAL A 94 4.86 1.47 4.25
C VAL A 94 4.67 2.94 3.87
N VAL A 95 5.73 3.61 3.40
CA VAL A 95 5.64 4.98 2.88
C VAL A 95 4.70 5.03 1.68
N LEU A 96 4.95 4.23 0.65
CA LEU A 96 4.11 4.16 -0.54
C LEU A 96 2.65 3.80 -0.21
N ARG A 97 2.45 2.87 0.73
CA ARG A 97 1.12 2.49 1.21
C ARG A 97 0.36 3.67 1.82
N LYS A 98 1.04 4.46 2.66
CA LYS A 98 0.44 5.65 3.30
C LYS A 98 0.15 6.75 2.29
N GLU A 99 1.08 7.05 1.39
CA GLU A 99 0.92 8.04 0.33
C GLU A 99 -0.27 7.73 -0.59
N ARG A 100 -0.51 6.45 -0.87
CA ARG A 100 -1.63 5.99 -1.71
C ARG A 100 -2.90 5.67 -0.92
N ASN A 101 -2.93 5.95 0.39
CA ASN A 101 -4.06 5.69 1.29
C ASN A 101 -4.58 4.23 1.20
N VAL A 102 -3.66 3.27 1.09
CA VAL A 102 -3.97 1.84 0.96
C VAL A 102 -3.79 1.15 2.31
N LYS A 103 -4.72 0.27 2.70
CA LYS A 103 -4.70 -0.40 4.02
C LYS A 103 -3.63 -1.48 4.15
N GLN A 104 -3.23 -2.12 3.05
CA GLN A 104 -2.33 -3.28 3.06
C GLN A 104 -1.15 -3.10 2.11
N CYS A 105 0.00 -3.70 2.42
CA CYS A 105 1.19 -3.66 1.57
C CYS A 105 1.06 -4.49 0.28
N LYS A 106 0.25 -5.56 0.29
CA LYS A 106 0.10 -6.46 -0.86
C LYS A 106 -0.32 -5.76 -2.17
N PRO A 107 -1.29 -4.82 -2.20
CA PRO A 107 -1.60 -4.04 -3.41
C PRO A 107 -0.41 -3.21 -3.91
N VAL A 108 0.39 -2.61 -2.99
CA VAL A 108 1.60 -1.86 -3.34
C VAL A 108 2.60 -2.77 -4.05
N TRP A 109 2.90 -3.94 -3.49
CA TRP A 109 3.79 -4.91 -4.10
C TRP A 109 3.32 -5.39 -5.47
N ARG A 110 2.01 -5.58 -5.66
CA ARG A 110 1.44 -5.91 -6.98
C ARG A 110 1.62 -4.79 -7.99
N ALA A 111 1.43 -3.55 -7.56
CA ALA A 111 1.63 -2.39 -8.42
C ALA A 111 3.11 -2.24 -8.82
N LEU A 112 4.04 -2.40 -7.86
CA LEU A 112 5.48 -2.36 -8.12
C LEU A 112 5.95 -3.48 -9.07
N ALA A 113 5.30 -4.65 -9.04
CA ALA A 113 5.58 -5.79 -9.92
C ALA A 113 4.94 -5.68 -11.30
N SER A 114 4.16 -4.64 -11.59
CA SER A 114 3.53 -4.44 -12.89
C SER A 114 4.54 -3.96 -13.94
N ARG A 115 4.15 -4.03 -15.23
CA ARG A 115 4.96 -3.51 -16.34
C ARG A 115 5.23 -2.01 -16.21
N ASP A 116 4.23 -1.27 -15.75
CA ASP A 116 4.32 0.17 -15.45
C ASP A 116 3.98 0.38 -13.96
N PRO A 117 5.00 0.37 -13.06
CA PRO A 117 4.79 0.54 -11.63
C PRO A 117 4.19 1.89 -11.25
N GLU A 118 4.57 2.96 -11.93
CA GLU A 118 4.09 4.31 -11.61
C GLU A 118 2.59 4.46 -11.89
N GLN A 119 2.16 4.03 -13.08
CA GLN A 119 0.74 4.03 -13.43
C GLN A 119 -0.07 3.10 -12.51
N ALA A 120 0.48 1.92 -12.18
CA ALA A 120 -0.19 0.98 -11.29
C ALA A 120 -0.31 1.50 -9.86
N LEU A 121 0.73 2.18 -9.34
CA LEU A 121 0.69 2.86 -8.04
C LEU A 121 -0.29 4.04 -8.03
N ALA A 122 -0.35 4.82 -9.12
CA ALA A 122 -1.33 5.91 -9.25
C ALA A 122 -2.77 5.39 -9.17
N LYS A 123 -3.06 4.23 -9.79
CA LYS A 123 -4.38 3.57 -9.73
C LYS A 123 -4.74 3.05 -8.33
N LEU A 124 -3.76 2.86 -7.44
CA LEU A 124 -4.01 2.44 -6.05
C LEU A 124 -4.53 3.57 -5.16
N HIS A 125 -4.38 4.82 -5.59
CA HIS A 125 -4.80 5.95 -4.77
C HIS A 125 -6.30 5.84 -4.46
N GLN A 126 -6.61 5.64 -3.19
CA GLN A 126 -8.00 5.68 -2.72
C GLN A 126 -8.30 7.08 -2.20
N PRO A 127 -9.37 7.72 -2.68
CA PRO A 127 -9.81 9.01 -2.17
C PRO A 127 -9.97 8.97 -0.64
N LYS A 128 -9.55 10.03 0.04
CA LYS A 128 -9.74 10.14 1.50
C LYS A 128 -11.22 10.05 1.83
N PRO A 129 -11.62 9.32 2.89
CA PRO A 129 -13.01 9.35 3.33
C PRO A 129 -13.45 10.79 3.60
N PHE A 130 -14.56 11.20 3.00
CA PHE A 130 -15.11 12.55 3.14
C PHE A 130 -14.13 13.66 2.75
N GLY A 131 -13.38 13.46 1.65
CA GLY A 131 -12.39 14.41 1.13
C GLY A 131 -12.89 15.31 0.00
N SER A 132 -14.14 15.19 -0.45
CA SER A 132 -14.76 16.09 -1.45
C SER A 132 -15.18 17.43 -0.83
N VAL A 133 -15.63 18.36 -1.68
CA VAL A 133 -16.20 19.65 -1.24
C VAL A 133 -17.34 19.48 -0.23
N LEU A 134 -18.15 18.42 -0.35
CA LEU A 134 -19.24 18.09 0.58
C LEU A 134 -18.79 17.19 1.74
N GLY A 135 -17.53 16.77 1.77
CA GLY A 135 -17.03 15.76 2.69
C GLY A 135 -17.20 16.13 4.16
N ALA A 136 -16.87 17.37 4.53
CA ALA A 136 -16.99 17.85 5.91
C ALA A 136 -18.44 17.78 6.41
N ILE A 137 -19.40 18.25 5.60
CA ILE A 137 -20.84 18.25 5.92
C ILE A 137 -21.36 16.82 6.07
N MET A 138 -20.95 15.92 5.17
CA MET A 138 -21.34 14.51 5.24
C MET A 138 -20.76 13.81 6.49
N ALA A 139 -19.52 14.08 6.86
CA ALA A 139 -18.90 13.52 8.05
C ALA A 139 -19.58 14.02 9.35
N GLU A 140 -19.88 15.31 9.41
CA GLU A 140 -20.61 15.92 10.52
C GLU A 140 -22.01 15.32 10.67
N HIS A 141 -22.75 15.18 9.55
CA HIS A 141 -24.06 14.54 9.53
C HIS A 141 -24.01 13.11 10.10
N VAL A 142 -23.03 12.30 9.67
CA VAL A 142 -22.87 10.93 10.19
C VAL A 142 -22.64 10.95 11.71
N THR A 143 -21.81 11.87 12.19
CA THR A 143 -21.51 12.02 13.61
C THR A 143 -22.76 12.44 14.40
N LEU A 144 -23.50 13.43 13.89
CA LEU A 144 -24.73 13.91 14.50
C LEU A 144 -25.78 12.80 14.64
N MET A 145 -26.00 12.02 13.58
CA MET A 145 -26.97 10.94 13.61
C MET A 145 -26.61 9.85 14.60
N ARG A 146 -25.33 9.50 14.72
CA ARG A 146 -24.85 8.55 15.72
C ARG A 146 -24.98 9.07 17.15
N ASN A 147 -24.68 10.33 17.38
CA ASN A 147 -24.83 10.98 18.69
C ASN A 147 -26.29 11.06 19.13
N ARG A 148 -27.24 11.10 18.19
CA ARG A 148 -28.68 11.01 18.47
C ARG A 148 -29.19 9.58 18.74
N GLY A 149 -28.28 8.59 18.77
CA GLY A 149 -28.62 7.19 19.07
C GLY A 149 -29.08 6.35 17.88
N TYR A 150 -29.06 6.88 16.66
CA TYR A 150 -29.37 6.08 15.49
C TYR A 150 -28.25 5.08 15.17
N LYS A 151 -28.58 3.84 14.81
CA LYS A 151 -27.58 2.84 14.40
C LYS A 151 -26.77 3.26 13.16
N TYR A 152 -27.32 4.05 12.27
CA TYR A 152 -26.74 4.71 11.11
C TYR A 152 -25.54 3.97 10.50
N THR A 153 -25.80 2.74 10.01
CA THR A 153 -24.75 1.82 9.52
C THR A 153 -24.64 1.82 7.99
N THR A 154 -25.78 1.83 7.29
CA THR A 154 -25.83 1.73 5.81
C THR A 154 -25.66 3.08 5.14
N GLN A 155 -26.24 4.14 5.69
CA GLN A 155 -26.22 5.49 5.12
C GLN A 155 -24.80 6.06 4.96
N PRO A 156 -23.87 5.91 5.92
CA PRO A 156 -22.47 6.33 5.75
C PRO A 156 -21.78 5.67 4.56
N VAL A 157 -22.17 4.44 4.21
CA VAL A 157 -21.60 3.75 3.04
C VAL A 157 -22.01 4.43 1.74
N TRP A 158 -23.25 4.89 1.65
CA TRP A 158 -23.74 5.63 0.49
C TRP A 158 -23.12 7.03 0.38
N LEU A 159 -23.02 7.74 1.51
CA LEU A 159 -22.35 9.03 1.58
C LEU A 159 -20.88 8.93 1.17
N LEU A 160 -20.17 7.91 1.64
CA LEU A 160 -18.78 7.65 1.23
C LEU A 160 -18.65 7.28 -0.26
N ARG A 161 -19.63 6.61 -0.85
CA ARG A 161 -19.64 6.32 -2.30
C ARG A 161 -19.84 7.59 -3.11
N PHE A 162 -20.74 8.45 -2.68
CA PHE A 162 -20.98 9.75 -3.33
C PHE A 162 -19.75 10.67 -3.17
N ASP A 163 -19.17 10.76 -1.98
CA ASP A 163 -17.95 11.50 -1.70
C ASP A 163 -16.79 11.06 -2.64
N ARG A 164 -16.59 9.74 -2.79
CA ARG A 164 -15.57 9.21 -3.70
C ARG A 164 -15.87 9.53 -5.16
N PHE A 165 -17.13 9.50 -5.56
CA PHE A 165 -17.53 9.89 -6.90
C PHE A 165 -17.15 11.35 -7.17
N LEU A 166 -17.44 12.26 -6.26
CA LEU A 166 -17.06 13.68 -6.37
C LEU A 166 -15.54 13.88 -6.43
N GLN A 167 -14.76 13.18 -5.58
CA GLN A 167 -13.30 13.24 -5.61
C GLN A 167 -12.70 12.74 -6.93
N LEU A 168 -13.35 11.77 -7.59
CA LEU A 168 -12.93 11.26 -8.90
C LEU A 168 -13.40 12.13 -10.07
N ASN A 169 -14.31 13.07 -9.83
CA ASN A 169 -14.84 14.00 -10.81
C ASN A 169 -14.71 15.45 -10.29
N PRO A 170 -13.50 16.00 -10.23
CA PRO A 170 -13.26 17.31 -9.63
C PRO A 170 -14.09 18.44 -10.24
N ALA A 171 -14.33 18.40 -11.54
CA ALA A 171 -15.13 19.41 -12.25
C ALA A 171 -16.58 19.50 -11.75
N LEU A 172 -17.13 18.44 -11.15
CA LEU A 172 -18.48 18.46 -10.58
C LEU A 172 -18.53 19.11 -9.19
N GLN A 173 -17.40 19.34 -8.53
CA GLN A 173 -17.40 19.85 -7.16
C GLN A 173 -17.79 21.33 -7.05
N ASP A 174 -17.74 22.06 -8.15
CA ASP A 174 -18.18 23.46 -8.26
C ASP A 174 -19.64 23.59 -8.73
N GLU A 175 -20.30 22.47 -9.07
CA GLU A 175 -21.67 22.44 -9.55
C GLU A 175 -22.71 22.40 -8.40
N PRO A 176 -23.96 22.82 -8.65
CA PRO A 176 -25.05 22.65 -7.69
C PRO A 176 -25.27 21.19 -7.31
N ILE A 177 -25.65 20.91 -6.05
CA ILE A 177 -25.83 19.55 -5.53
C ILE A 177 -26.80 18.70 -6.36
N GLY A 178 -27.84 19.31 -6.95
CA GLY A 178 -28.77 18.62 -7.85
C GLY A 178 -28.06 18.02 -9.06
N VAL A 179 -27.18 18.79 -9.70
CA VAL A 179 -26.36 18.36 -10.85
C VAL A 179 -25.39 17.23 -10.43
N MET A 180 -24.72 17.38 -9.28
CA MET A 180 -23.84 16.34 -8.73
C MET A 180 -24.57 15.02 -8.55
N LEU A 181 -25.80 15.05 -8.01
CA LEU A 181 -26.63 13.86 -7.76
C LEU A 181 -27.13 13.20 -9.07
N GLU A 182 -27.52 13.98 -10.06
CA GLU A 182 -27.92 13.47 -11.39
C GLU A 182 -26.77 12.73 -12.07
N HIS A 183 -25.58 13.32 -12.09
CA HIS A 183 -24.39 12.69 -12.64
C HIS A 183 -24.03 11.39 -11.89
N TRP A 184 -24.14 11.40 -10.55
CA TRP A 184 -23.89 10.20 -9.75
C TRP A 184 -24.92 9.08 -10.00
N ALA A 185 -26.21 9.42 -10.13
CA ALA A 185 -27.26 8.47 -10.43
C ALA A 185 -27.06 7.81 -11.80
N THR A 186 -26.69 8.60 -12.82
CA THR A 186 -26.39 8.13 -14.17
C THR A 186 -25.16 7.21 -14.19
N ALA A 187 -24.08 7.60 -13.53
CA ALA A 187 -22.86 6.79 -13.43
C ALA A 187 -23.08 5.45 -12.70
N LYS A 188 -24.07 5.37 -11.80
CA LYS A 188 -24.46 4.14 -11.12
C LYS A 188 -25.29 3.23 -12.01
N ALA A 189 -26.16 3.76 -12.85
CA ALA A 189 -26.98 2.98 -13.77
C ALA A 189 -26.10 2.23 -14.80
N THR A 190 -25.04 2.87 -15.32
CA THR A 190 -24.10 2.29 -16.31
C THR A 190 -23.20 1.19 -15.73
N ARG A 191 -23.04 1.10 -14.40
CA ARG A 191 -22.23 0.02 -13.75
C ARG A 191 -23.00 -1.27 -13.47
N ASN A 192 -24.30 -1.27 -13.60
CA ASN A 192 -25.18 -2.42 -13.33
C ASN A 192 -25.64 -3.14 -14.62
N HIS A 193 -25.05 -2.81 -15.75
CA HIS A 193 -25.14 -3.50 -17.04
C HIS A 193 -23.74 -4.01 -17.44
#